data_08870d2a3160d136820ba0ef3593484f
#
_entry.id   08870d2a3160d136820ba0ef3593484f
#
_cell.length_a   1.000
_cell.length_b   1.000
_cell.length_c   1.000
_cell.angle_alpha   90.00
_cell.angle_beta   90.00
_cell.angle_gamma   90.00
#
_symmetry.space_group_name_H-M   'P 1'
#
loop_
_entity.id
_entity.type
_entity.pdbx_description
1 polymer ?
#
loop_
_entity_poly.entity_id
_entity_poly.type
_entity_poly.pdbx_seq_one_letter_code
_entity_poly.pdbx_strand_id
1 'polypeptide(L)'
;LTAMALQHIDTAHYVVFVGLLPLATAIFGVLRGGERPRPAFWIFSVIGSLSVAGFALSRGGSGSVAGDLLMVAAIVACGLGYAEGAVLSRRLGGWQVICWALVLALPVMAVIAVITLPLAWSGIAPSAWWGLAYVSVFSMLIGFVFWYRGLALGGIAKVGQLQLLQPFFGLALAGLLLHEPV
;
A
#
# COMPACT_ATOMS: atom_id res chain seq x y z
N LEU A 1 -3.20 -9.26 5.57
CA LEU A 1 -4.52 -8.63 5.74
C LEU A 1 -5.16 -8.35 4.39
N THR A 2 -4.52 -7.58 3.51
CA THR A 2 -5.08 -7.20 2.19
C THR A 2 -5.47 -8.41 1.34
N ALA A 3 -4.60 -9.43 1.23
CA ALA A 3 -4.90 -10.65 0.48
C ALA A 3 -6.10 -11.44 1.06
N MET A 4 -6.27 -11.41 2.38
CA MET A 4 -7.44 -12.02 3.03
C MET A 4 -8.70 -11.20 2.80
N ALA A 5 -8.59 -9.87 2.83
CA ALA A 5 -9.71 -8.98 2.56
C ALA A 5 -10.25 -9.17 1.13
N LEU A 6 -9.37 -9.29 0.14
CA LEU A 6 -9.74 -9.51 -1.27
C LEU A 6 -10.49 -10.83 -1.55
N GLN A 7 -10.54 -11.75 -0.59
CA GLN A 7 -11.41 -12.92 -0.65
C GLN A 7 -12.87 -12.60 -0.28
N HIS A 8 -13.12 -11.42 0.30
CA HIS A 8 -14.41 -11.01 0.86
C HIS A 8 -14.96 -9.72 0.25
N ILE A 9 -14.15 -9.00 -0.53
CA ILE A 9 -14.51 -7.76 -1.20
C ILE A 9 -14.00 -7.80 -2.65
N ASP A 10 -14.66 -7.06 -3.52
CA ASP A 10 -14.19 -6.90 -4.90
C ASP A 10 -13.09 -5.83 -5.05
N THR A 11 -12.50 -5.75 -6.25
CA THR A 11 -11.41 -4.82 -6.55
C THR A 11 -11.85 -3.35 -6.45
N ALA A 12 -13.09 -3.03 -6.84
CA ALA A 12 -13.59 -1.67 -6.77
C ALA A 12 -13.71 -1.21 -5.31
N HIS A 13 -14.25 -2.09 -4.46
CA HIS A 13 -14.37 -1.84 -3.03
C HIS A 13 -12.99 -1.71 -2.36
N TYR A 14 -12.02 -2.56 -2.74
CA TYR A 14 -10.63 -2.45 -2.30
C TYR A 14 -10.02 -1.06 -2.60
N VAL A 15 -10.24 -0.50 -3.80
CA VAL A 15 -9.70 0.81 -4.19
C VAL A 15 -10.25 1.94 -3.32
N VAL A 16 -11.52 1.83 -2.84
CA VAL A 16 -12.09 2.79 -1.87
C VAL A 16 -11.21 2.89 -0.63
N PHE A 17 -10.87 1.75 -0.06
CA PHE A 17 -10.02 1.71 1.13
C PHE A 17 -8.60 2.21 0.87
N VAL A 18 -7.99 1.81 -0.25
CA VAL A 18 -6.64 2.29 -0.62
C VAL A 18 -6.62 3.81 -0.77
N GLY A 19 -7.71 4.41 -1.22
CA GLY A 19 -7.87 5.87 -1.28
C GLY A 19 -7.78 6.57 0.09
N LEU A 20 -8.00 5.85 1.19
CA LEU A 20 -7.87 6.36 2.56
C LEU A 20 -6.43 6.23 3.12
N LEU A 21 -5.56 5.45 2.48
CA LEU A 21 -4.20 5.21 2.95
C LEU A 21 -3.36 6.50 3.06
N PRO A 22 -3.40 7.46 2.11
CA PRO A 22 -2.69 8.73 2.25
C PRO A 22 -3.11 9.52 3.48
N LEU A 23 -4.41 9.51 3.79
CA LEU A 23 -4.94 10.18 4.97
C LEU A 23 -4.45 9.50 6.27
N ALA A 24 -4.49 8.17 6.33
CA ALA A 24 -3.95 7.40 7.45
C ALA A 24 -2.44 7.65 7.63
N THR A 25 -1.67 7.67 6.53
CA THR A 25 -0.23 7.98 6.54
C THR A 25 0.02 9.40 7.09
N ALA A 26 -0.80 10.38 6.71
CA ALA A 26 -0.67 11.74 7.21
C ALA A 26 -0.99 11.85 8.71
N ILE A 27 -2.03 11.16 9.19
CA ILE A 27 -2.38 11.09 10.61
C ILE A 27 -1.20 10.53 11.41
N PHE A 28 -0.63 9.40 10.99
CA PHE A 28 0.53 8.82 11.65
C PHE A 28 1.80 9.67 11.47
N GLY A 29 1.94 10.42 10.39
CA GLY A 29 3.00 11.43 10.21
C GLY A 29 2.96 12.50 11.30
N VAL A 30 1.77 12.93 11.70
CA VAL A 30 1.59 13.84 12.84
C VAL A 30 1.90 13.14 14.17
N LEU A 31 1.30 11.97 14.40
CA LEU A 31 1.38 11.26 15.70
C LEU A 31 2.79 10.72 15.98
N ARG A 32 3.46 10.20 14.97
CA ARG A 32 4.75 9.51 15.11
C ARG A 32 5.92 10.31 14.55
N GLY A 33 5.69 11.04 13.46
CA GLY A 33 6.70 11.89 12.80
C GLY A 33 6.83 13.28 13.38
N GLY A 34 5.91 13.70 14.25
CA GLY A 34 5.87 15.04 14.84
C GLY A 34 5.58 16.15 13.82
N GLU A 35 5.01 15.81 12.67
CA GLU A 35 4.71 16.76 11.62
C GLU A 35 3.51 17.65 11.99
N ARG A 36 3.51 18.89 11.47
CA ARG A 36 2.44 19.85 11.72
C ARG A 36 1.95 20.42 10.38
N PRO A 37 1.18 19.65 9.59
CA PRO A 37 0.64 20.14 8.33
C PRO A 37 -0.29 21.33 8.56
N ARG A 38 -0.31 22.26 7.60
CA ARG A 38 -1.22 23.41 7.65
C ARG A 38 -2.68 22.94 7.53
N PRO A 39 -3.68 23.68 8.06
CA PRO A 39 -5.10 23.30 7.95
C PRO A 39 -5.56 23.02 6.50
N ALA A 40 -5.08 23.82 5.55
CA ALA A 40 -5.37 23.61 4.12
C ALA A 40 -4.95 22.21 3.63
N PHE A 41 -3.85 21.65 4.14
CA PHE A 41 -3.41 20.30 3.82
C PHE A 41 -4.50 19.27 4.13
N TRP A 42 -5.11 19.36 5.31
CA TRP A 42 -6.15 18.42 5.73
C TRP A 42 -7.39 18.49 4.86
N ILE A 43 -7.79 19.71 4.46
CA ILE A 43 -8.93 19.90 3.54
C ILE A 43 -8.65 19.18 2.22
N PHE A 44 -7.49 19.43 1.59
CA PHE A 44 -7.14 18.78 0.32
C PHE A 44 -6.92 17.28 0.46
N SER A 45 -6.35 16.82 1.57
CA SER A 45 -6.15 15.39 1.84
C SER A 45 -7.49 14.65 1.96
N VAL A 46 -8.46 15.22 2.68
CA VAL A 46 -9.80 14.64 2.82
C VAL A 46 -10.53 14.68 1.49
N ILE A 47 -10.53 15.81 0.76
CA ILE A 47 -11.16 15.91 -0.54
C ILE A 47 -10.55 14.88 -1.52
N GLY A 48 -9.22 14.78 -1.57
CA GLY A 48 -8.54 13.80 -2.42
C GLY A 48 -8.92 12.37 -2.10
N SER A 49 -8.91 12.00 -0.83
CA SER A 49 -9.32 10.65 -0.39
C SER A 49 -10.79 10.36 -0.71
N LEU A 50 -11.67 11.31 -0.47
CA LEU A 50 -13.10 11.18 -0.81
C LEU A 50 -13.34 11.10 -2.32
N SER A 51 -12.55 11.82 -3.12
CA SER A 51 -12.66 11.77 -4.59
C SER A 51 -12.28 10.38 -5.12
N VAL A 52 -11.18 9.79 -4.61
CA VAL A 52 -10.78 8.42 -4.99
C VAL A 52 -11.82 7.40 -4.51
N ALA A 53 -12.29 7.51 -3.28
CA ALA A 53 -13.33 6.65 -2.75
C ALA A 53 -14.64 6.76 -3.55
N GLY A 54 -15.09 7.98 -3.85
CA GLY A 54 -16.28 8.25 -4.64
C GLY A 54 -16.18 7.70 -6.07
N PHE A 55 -15.01 7.86 -6.71
CA PHE A 55 -14.75 7.27 -8.02
C PHE A 55 -14.85 5.72 -7.98
N ALA A 56 -14.23 5.09 -6.99
CA ALA A 56 -14.27 3.64 -6.86
C ALA A 56 -15.70 3.12 -6.58
N LEU A 57 -16.47 3.80 -5.72
CA LEU A 57 -17.88 3.47 -5.47
C LEU A 57 -18.76 3.62 -6.72
N SER A 58 -18.48 4.59 -7.58
CA SER A 58 -19.25 4.80 -8.84
C SER A 58 -19.07 3.64 -9.83
N ARG A 59 -18.00 2.86 -9.70
CA ARG A 59 -17.75 1.66 -10.52
C ARG A 59 -18.50 0.42 -10.02
N GLY A 60 -19.25 0.53 -8.92
CA GLY A 60 -19.91 -0.56 -8.24
C GLY A 60 -18.93 -1.35 -7.39
N GLY A 61 -19.28 -1.61 -6.17
CA GLY A 61 -18.46 -2.38 -5.23
C GLY A 61 -19.33 -3.22 -4.34
N SER A 62 -18.98 -4.47 -4.12
CA SER A 62 -19.60 -5.33 -3.13
C SER A 62 -18.54 -5.74 -2.10
N GLY A 63 -18.95 -5.80 -0.85
CA GLY A 63 -18.07 -6.17 0.25
C GLY A 63 -18.82 -6.77 1.41
N SER A 64 -18.08 -7.45 2.27
CA SER A 64 -18.57 -7.96 3.53
C SER A 64 -17.98 -7.17 4.69
N VAL A 65 -18.68 -7.10 5.81
CA VAL A 65 -18.21 -6.44 7.04
C VAL A 65 -16.84 -7.00 7.48
N ALA A 66 -16.62 -8.29 7.32
CA ALA A 66 -15.34 -8.91 7.64
C ALA A 66 -14.21 -8.41 6.72
N GLY A 67 -14.47 -8.29 5.41
CA GLY A 67 -13.54 -7.72 4.45
C GLY A 67 -13.21 -6.26 4.76
N ASP A 68 -14.22 -5.46 5.10
CA ASP A 68 -14.06 -4.05 5.46
C ASP A 68 -13.20 -3.86 6.70
N LEU A 69 -13.44 -4.65 7.76
CA LEU A 69 -12.63 -4.62 8.97
C LEU A 69 -11.17 -5.01 8.70
N LEU A 70 -10.94 -6.02 7.85
CA LEU A 70 -9.59 -6.41 7.42
C LEU A 70 -8.91 -5.29 6.63
N MET A 71 -9.65 -4.57 5.78
CA MET A 71 -9.10 -3.43 5.03
C MET A 71 -8.77 -2.25 5.94
N VAL A 72 -9.64 -1.90 6.87
CA VAL A 72 -9.35 -0.86 7.88
C VAL A 72 -8.08 -1.21 8.66
N ALA A 73 -7.98 -2.45 9.14
CA ALA A 73 -6.78 -2.92 9.84
C ALA A 73 -5.51 -2.86 8.95
N ALA A 74 -5.65 -3.20 7.67
CA ALA A 74 -4.54 -3.13 6.71
C ALA A 74 -4.07 -1.69 6.49
N ILE A 75 -5.01 -0.74 6.33
CA ILE A 75 -4.69 0.69 6.14
C ILE A 75 -4.03 1.28 7.38
N VAL A 76 -4.56 0.99 8.56
CA VAL A 76 -3.98 1.45 9.83
C VAL A 76 -2.55 0.90 9.98
N ALA A 77 -2.36 -0.40 9.78
CA ALA A 77 -1.04 -1.03 9.86
C ALA A 77 -0.07 -0.47 8.82
N CYS A 78 -0.52 -0.25 7.58
CA CYS A 78 0.29 0.26 6.49
C CYS A 78 0.68 1.73 6.72
N GLY A 79 -0.28 2.59 7.10
CA GLY A 79 -0.04 4.00 7.41
C GLY A 79 0.92 4.18 8.58
N LEU A 80 0.75 3.38 9.65
CA LEU A 80 1.68 3.34 10.77
C LEU A 80 3.07 2.87 10.32
N GLY A 81 3.15 1.78 9.54
CA GLY A 81 4.41 1.25 9.02
C GLY A 81 5.16 2.26 8.15
N TYR A 82 4.46 3.05 7.35
CA TYR A 82 5.06 4.12 6.56
C TYR A 82 5.62 5.24 7.44
N ALA A 83 4.88 5.64 8.47
CA ALA A 83 5.34 6.68 9.39
C ALA A 83 6.55 6.22 10.20
N GLU A 84 6.50 5.03 10.80
CA GLU A 84 7.63 4.46 11.55
C GLU A 84 8.85 4.23 10.65
N GLY A 85 8.64 3.67 9.47
CA GLY A 85 9.71 3.46 8.50
C GLY A 85 10.37 4.77 8.07
N ALA A 86 9.62 5.84 7.90
CA ALA A 86 10.15 7.16 7.58
C ALA A 86 10.94 7.75 8.76
N VAL A 87 10.41 7.65 9.99
CA VAL A 87 11.11 8.12 11.21
C VAL A 87 12.43 7.38 11.40
N LEU A 88 12.43 6.06 11.24
CA LEU A 88 13.63 5.24 11.32
C LEU A 88 14.61 5.56 10.18
N SER A 89 14.11 5.83 8.98
CA SER A 89 14.94 6.15 7.81
C SER A 89 15.70 7.46 7.96
N ARG A 90 15.22 8.39 8.78
CA ARG A 90 15.96 9.62 9.12
C ARG A 90 17.25 9.32 9.90
N ARG A 91 17.33 8.18 10.58
CA ARG A 91 18.47 7.77 11.41
C ARG A 91 19.33 6.69 10.74
N LEU A 92 18.69 5.70 10.15
CA LEU A 92 19.36 4.50 9.63
C LEU A 92 19.54 4.54 8.10
N GLY A 93 18.68 5.29 7.39
CA GLY A 93 18.59 5.24 5.94
C GLY A 93 17.50 4.26 5.45
N GLY A 94 16.90 4.58 4.29
CA GLY A 94 15.75 3.83 3.79
C GLY A 94 16.04 2.35 3.47
N TRP A 95 17.24 2.05 2.96
CA TRP A 95 17.59 0.68 2.61
C TRP A 95 17.77 -0.22 3.84
N GLN A 96 18.41 0.29 4.90
CA GLN A 96 18.55 -0.47 6.14
C GLN A 96 17.19 -0.76 6.78
N VAL A 97 16.30 0.24 6.79
CA VAL A 97 14.97 0.08 7.39
C VAL A 97 14.18 -1.02 6.68
N ILE A 98 14.14 -1.02 5.33
CA ILE A 98 13.40 -2.06 4.62
C ILE A 98 14.06 -3.43 4.76
N CYS A 99 15.39 -3.53 4.70
CA CYS A 99 16.08 -4.80 4.89
C CYS A 99 15.80 -5.38 6.28
N TRP A 100 15.89 -4.59 7.34
CA TRP A 100 15.56 -5.06 8.69
C TRP A 100 14.07 -5.42 8.83
N ALA A 101 13.17 -4.64 8.24
CA ALA A 101 11.74 -4.97 8.25
C ALA A 101 11.46 -6.32 7.59
N LEU A 102 12.09 -6.60 6.44
CA LEU A 102 11.96 -7.87 5.72
C LEU A 102 12.55 -9.04 6.52
N VAL A 103 13.74 -8.85 7.11
CA VAL A 103 14.39 -9.88 7.94
C VAL A 103 13.55 -10.20 9.18
N LEU A 104 13.02 -9.19 9.87
CA LEU A 104 12.17 -9.39 11.05
C LEU A 104 10.81 -10.01 10.69
N ALA A 105 10.27 -9.72 9.53
CA ALA A 105 9.03 -10.33 9.05
C ALA A 105 9.22 -11.77 8.54
N LEU A 106 10.46 -12.14 8.16
CA LEU A 106 10.76 -13.43 7.53
C LEU A 106 10.23 -14.64 8.29
N PRO A 107 10.44 -14.80 9.63
CA PRO A 107 9.97 -15.99 10.35
C PRO A 107 8.44 -16.13 10.28
N VAL A 108 7.69 -15.03 10.42
CA VAL A 108 6.23 -15.05 10.32
C VAL A 108 5.79 -15.35 8.89
N MET A 109 6.40 -14.69 7.92
CA MET A 109 6.08 -14.89 6.50
C MET A 109 6.47 -16.29 6.02
N ALA A 110 7.57 -16.86 6.50
CA ALA A 110 7.97 -18.23 6.19
C ALA A 110 6.94 -19.25 6.68
N VAL A 111 6.45 -19.09 7.91
CA VAL A 111 5.38 -19.97 8.44
C VAL A 111 4.12 -19.86 7.60
N ILE A 112 3.67 -18.66 7.28
CA ILE A 112 2.49 -18.44 6.43
C ILE A 112 2.72 -19.05 5.05
N ALA A 113 3.89 -18.84 4.43
CA ALA A 113 4.22 -19.40 3.14
C ALA A 113 4.16 -20.92 3.14
N VAL A 114 4.72 -21.58 4.17
CA VAL A 114 4.68 -23.05 4.31
C VAL A 114 3.25 -23.58 4.43
N ILE A 115 2.42 -22.90 5.23
CA ILE A 115 1.01 -23.30 5.44
C ILE A 115 0.18 -23.12 4.16
N THR A 116 0.51 -22.11 3.35
CA THR A 116 -0.24 -21.76 2.13
C THR A 116 0.41 -22.30 0.84
N LEU A 117 1.43 -23.15 0.96
CA LEU A 117 2.08 -23.75 -0.20
C LEU A 117 1.07 -24.50 -1.07
N PRO A 118 1.09 -24.28 -2.40
CA PRO A 118 0.22 -25.02 -3.29
C PRO A 118 0.60 -26.51 -3.32
N LEU A 119 -0.39 -27.39 -3.30
CA LEU A 119 -0.18 -28.84 -3.35
C LEU A 119 0.42 -29.32 -4.68
N ALA A 120 0.24 -28.56 -5.76
CA ALA A 120 0.77 -28.86 -7.08
C ALA A 120 1.49 -27.64 -7.67
N TRP A 121 2.75 -27.80 -8.02
CA TRP A 121 3.59 -26.77 -8.64
C TRP A 121 3.55 -26.82 -10.18
N SER A 122 3.12 -27.95 -10.74
CA SER A 122 3.13 -28.23 -12.19
C SER A 122 2.18 -27.35 -13.02
N GLY A 123 1.22 -26.69 -12.38
CA GLY A 123 0.28 -25.79 -13.04
C GLY A 123 0.65 -24.30 -13.00
N ILE A 124 1.78 -23.93 -12.39
CA ILE A 124 2.17 -22.52 -12.26
C ILE A 124 2.88 -22.06 -13.52
N ALA A 125 2.28 -21.09 -14.22
CA ALA A 125 2.86 -20.53 -15.43
C ALA A 125 4.22 -19.84 -15.14
N PRO A 126 5.20 -19.92 -16.05
CA PRO A 126 6.49 -19.23 -15.89
C PRO A 126 6.35 -17.71 -15.66
N SER A 127 5.33 -17.08 -16.26
CA SER A 127 5.02 -15.67 -16.08
C SER A 127 4.70 -15.30 -14.62
N ALA A 128 4.09 -16.21 -13.86
CA ALA A 128 3.81 -15.99 -12.44
C ALA A 128 5.09 -15.91 -11.61
N TRP A 129 6.11 -16.70 -11.94
CA TRP A 129 7.42 -16.64 -11.30
C TRP A 129 8.15 -15.34 -11.59
N TRP A 130 8.11 -14.87 -12.85
CA TRP A 130 8.66 -13.56 -13.20
C TRP A 130 7.92 -12.43 -12.51
N GLY A 131 6.58 -12.51 -12.42
CA GLY A 131 5.78 -11.55 -11.67
C GLY A 131 6.13 -11.53 -10.18
N LEU A 132 6.30 -12.69 -9.56
CA LEU A 132 6.72 -12.82 -8.16
C LEU A 132 8.11 -12.21 -7.93
N ALA A 133 9.08 -12.53 -8.81
CA ALA A 133 10.43 -11.98 -8.73
C ALA A 133 10.42 -10.44 -8.87
N TYR A 134 9.65 -9.92 -9.84
CA TYR A 134 9.50 -8.48 -10.04
C TYR A 134 8.91 -7.79 -8.79
N VAL A 135 7.80 -8.29 -8.26
CA VAL A 135 7.15 -7.70 -7.08
C VAL A 135 8.08 -7.77 -5.86
N SER A 136 8.76 -8.90 -5.66
CA SER A 136 9.65 -9.08 -4.51
C SER A 136 10.85 -8.12 -4.56
N VAL A 137 11.52 -8.00 -5.70
CA VAL A 137 12.73 -7.21 -5.82
C VAL A 137 12.41 -5.73 -6.07
N PHE A 138 11.60 -5.44 -7.09
CA PHE A 138 11.38 -4.05 -7.49
C PHE A 138 10.33 -3.35 -6.63
N SER A 139 9.22 -3.99 -6.30
CA SER A 139 8.17 -3.36 -5.50
C SER A 139 8.48 -3.39 -4.00
N MET A 140 8.81 -4.57 -3.45
CA MET A 140 8.97 -4.74 -2.00
C MET A 140 10.34 -4.32 -1.48
N LEU A 141 11.40 -4.38 -2.26
CA LEU A 141 12.73 -3.97 -1.82
C LEU A 141 13.12 -2.61 -2.40
N ILE A 142 13.35 -2.52 -3.71
CA ILE A 142 13.87 -1.29 -4.35
C ILE A 142 12.88 -0.13 -4.18
N GLY A 143 11.61 -0.36 -4.46
CA GLY A 143 10.56 0.64 -4.32
C GLY A 143 10.48 1.21 -2.90
N PHE A 144 10.57 0.35 -1.90
CA PHE A 144 10.54 0.79 -0.49
C PHE A 144 11.80 1.52 -0.04
N VAL A 145 12.96 1.23 -0.62
CA VAL A 145 14.18 2.04 -0.36
C VAL A 145 13.93 3.50 -0.74
N PHE A 146 13.41 3.74 -1.95
CA PHE A 146 13.09 5.09 -2.42
C PHE A 146 11.89 5.69 -1.68
N TRP A 147 10.87 4.89 -1.41
CA TRP A 147 9.68 5.33 -0.69
C TRP A 147 10.01 5.84 0.70
N TYR A 148 10.69 5.06 1.52
CA TYR A 148 11.08 5.47 2.87
C TYR A 148 12.04 6.66 2.86
N ARG A 149 12.96 6.70 1.91
CA ARG A 149 13.83 7.87 1.74
C ARG A 149 13.02 9.11 1.35
N GLY A 150 12.08 8.98 0.44
CA GLY A 150 11.18 10.06 0.03
C GLY A 150 10.35 10.60 1.21
N LEU A 151 9.71 9.72 1.98
CA LEU A 151 8.96 10.07 3.18
C LEU A 151 9.84 10.75 4.24
N ALA A 152 11.06 10.25 4.44
CA ALA A 152 11.99 10.80 5.43
C ALA A 152 12.47 12.21 5.09
N LEU A 153 12.75 12.50 3.81
CA LEU A 153 13.28 13.77 3.33
C LEU A 153 12.18 14.80 3.00
N GLY A 154 11.10 14.35 2.36
CA GLY A 154 10.02 15.22 1.87
C GLY A 154 8.90 15.46 2.87
N GLY A 155 8.88 14.72 3.96
CA GLY A 155 7.82 14.74 4.97
C GLY A 155 6.77 13.66 4.71
N ILE A 156 6.39 12.97 5.79
CA ILE A 156 5.49 11.81 5.77
C ILE A 156 4.12 12.20 5.22
N ALA A 157 3.54 13.27 5.76
CA ALA A 157 2.23 13.74 5.34
C ALA A 157 2.23 14.18 3.87
N LYS A 158 3.21 14.97 3.43
CA LYS A 158 3.26 15.51 2.05
C LYS A 158 3.51 14.42 1.02
N VAL A 159 4.55 13.62 1.22
CA VAL A 159 4.94 12.57 0.26
C VAL A 159 3.90 11.46 0.25
N GLY A 160 3.28 11.16 1.40
CA GLY A 160 2.18 10.21 1.48
C GLY A 160 1.00 10.53 0.54
N GLN A 161 0.73 11.82 0.25
CA GLN A 161 -0.34 12.21 -0.68
C GLN A 161 -0.08 11.79 -2.13
N LEU A 162 1.16 11.52 -2.52
CA LEU A 162 1.47 11.01 -3.87
C LEU A 162 0.77 9.68 -4.16
N GLN A 163 0.40 8.94 -3.11
CA GLN A 163 -0.37 7.71 -3.26
C GLN A 163 -1.77 7.93 -3.87
N LEU A 164 -2.34 9.15 -3.77
CA LEU A 164 -3.60 9.48 -4.44
C LEU A 164 -3.50 9.40 -5.97
N LEU A 165 -2.29 9.48 -6.53
CA LEU A 165 -2.05 9.31 -7.96
C LEU A 165 -2.00 7.83 -8.38
N GLN A 166 -1.86 6.91 -7.44
CA GLN A 166 -1.66 5.48 -7.70
C GLN A 166 -2.79 4.86 -8.53
N PRO A 167 -4.09 5.11 -8.26
CA PRO A 167 -5.18 4.59 -9.08
C PRO A 167 -5.11 5.08 -10.52
N PHE A 168 -4.76 6.36 -10.72
CA PHE A 168 -4.67 6.96 -12.05
C PHE A 168 -3.51 6.39 -12.87
N PHE A 169 -2.35 6.21 -12.25
CA PHE A 169 -1.23 5.51 -12.88
C PHE A 169 -1.56 4.05 -13.19
N GLY A 170 -2.26 3.37 -12.27
CA GLY A 170 -2.73 2.01 -12.50
C GLY A 170 -3.62 1.90 -13.74
N LEU A 171 -4.63 2.76 -13.86
CA LEU A 171 -5.51 2.81 -15.01
C LEU A 171 -4.76 3.17 -16.31
N ALA A 172 -3.89 4.17 -16.26
CA ALA A 172 -3.09 4.55 -17.44
C ALA A 172 -2.19 3.38 -17.91
N LEU A 173 -1.55 2.67 -17.01
CA LEU A 173 -0.71 1.51 -17.34
C LEU A 173 -1.55 0.32 -17.84
N ALA A 174 -2.72 0.08 -17.27
CA ALA A 174 -3.64 -0.97 -17.74
C ALA A 174 -4.09 -0.69 -19.18
N GLY A 175 -4.49 0.54 -19.46
CA GLY A 175 -4.87 0.95 -20.84
C GLY A 175 -3.71 0.86 -21.83
N LEU A 176 -2.50 1.31 -21.43
CA LEU A 176 -1.33 1.36 -22.32
C LEU A 176 -0.67 0.00 -22.55
N LEU A 177 -0.56 -0.83 -21.50
CA LEU A 177 0.19 -2.09 -21.54
C LEU A 177 -0.70 -3.30 -21.78
N LEU A 178 -1.92 -3.30 -21.22
CA LEU A 178 -2.83 -4.43 -21.30
C LEU A 178 -3.95 -4.21 -22.32
N HIS A 179 -4.02 -2.99 -22.91
CA HIS A 179 -5.05 -2.60 -23.87
C HIS A 179 -6.48 -2.82 -23.31
N GLU A 180 -6.63 -2.70 -21.99
CA GLU A 180 -7.93 -2.80 -21.34
C GLU A 180 -8.74 -1.50 -21.57
N PRO A 181 -10.06 -1.59 -21.77
CA PRO A 181 -10.91 -0.41 -21.85
C PRO A 181 -10.93 0.29 -20.49
N VAL A 182 -10.50 1.53 -20.44
CA VAL A 182 -10.36 2.35 -19.21
C VAL A 182 -11.60 3.20 -18.99
#